data_a363352c7a74d6b5bde1ed5b40b02a2e
#
_entry.id   a363352c7a74d6b5bde1ed5b40b02a2e
#
_cell.length_a   1.000
_cell.length_b   1.000
_cell.length_c   1.000
_cell.angle_alpha   90.00
_cell.angle_beta   90.00
_cell.angle_gamma   90.00
#
_symmetry.space_group_name_H-M   'P 1'
#
loop_
_entity.id
_entity.type
_entity.pdbx_description
1 polymer ?
#
loop_
_entity_poly.entity_id
_entity_poly.type
_entity_poly.pdbx_seq_one_letter_code
_entity_poly.pdbx_strand_id
1 'polypeptide(L)'
;MKISIVICTYNGAKFLGEQLDSIVSQSLSPYEVIAQDDGSSDGTWNILLEYAERYPYIKVYKNPKERGINNNFFSAIKRATGDLIAISDQDDIWESNKLEIMSKSIGDNLMCVGRSVPFYCKEDKNISIHYDSRKPNCNIIRMMYASMPGHCTLFRKELLTFLPKNLESCSIYTHTWYDVILGQTAAALNRIILIDKIVVKQRRYQGAASYSAYDKKRIRSANNALSMIGFGIRYYHKIKPLMAKHFAVRAGFLKTIPSEERIYKDAIKLMDYESKTSI
;
A
#
# COMPACT_ATOMS: atom_id res chain seq x y z
N MET A 1 -20.70 8.91 -6.22
CA MET A 1 -19.65 9.02 -5.19
C MET A 1 -18.48 9.78 -5.78
N LYS A 2 -17.95 10.75 -5.04
CA LYS A 2 -16.75 11.53 -5.42
C LYS A 2 -15.50 10.72 -5.10
N ILE A 3 -14.57 10.61 -6.05
CA ILE A 3 -13.32 9.87 -5.85
C ILE A 3 -12.17 10.86 -5.82
N SER A 4 -11.45 10.92 -4.69
CA SER A 4 -10.17 11.62 -4.58
C SER A 4 -9.05 10.63 -4.92
N ILE A 5 -8.07 11.04 -5.71
CA ILE A 5 -6.81 10.33 -5.89
C ILE A 5 -5.77 10.99 -4.98
N VAL A 6 -5.02 10.17 -4.27
CA VAL A 6 -3.85 10.62 -3.49
C VAL A 6 -2.61 10.04 -4.13
N ILE A 7 -1.73 10.90 -4.64
CA ILE A 7 -0.40 10.56 -5.15
C ILE A 7 0.67 11.24 -4.30
N CYS A 8 1.59 10.45 -3.76
CA CYS A 8 2.71 10.97 -2.98
C CYS A 8 4.02 10.75 -3.73
N THR A 9 4.86 11.79 -3.76
CA THR A 9 6.09 11.81 -4.55
C THR A 9 7.32 12.09 -3.69
N TYR A 10 8.44 11.50 -4.11
CA TYR A 10 9.79 11.82 -3.65
C TYR A 10 10.81 11.39 -4.71
N ASN A 11 11.50 12.35 -5.34
CA ASN A 11 12.50 12.11 -6.40
C ASN A 11 11.98 11.15 -7.49
N GLY A 12 10.77 11.43 -8.01
CA GLY A 12 10.06 10.59 -8.97
C GLY A 12 10.05 11.11 -10.42
N ALA A 13 10.78 12.17 -10.73
CA ALA A 13 10.71 12.87 -12.02
C ALA A 13 10.78 11.92 -13.24
N LYS A 14 11.57 10.84 -13.13
CA LYS A 14 11.78 9.89 -14.22
C LYS A 14 10.50 9.22 -14.73
N PHE A 15 9.53 8.97 -13.86
CA PHE A 15 8.35 8.15 -14.19
C PHE A 15 7.02 8.86 -13.91
N LEU A 16 7.07 9.98 -13.19
CA LEU A 16 5.88 10.68 -12.71
C LEU A 16 4.96 11.12 -13.84
N GLY A 17 5.52 11.56 -14.99
CA GLY A 17 4.72 11.97 -16.15
C GLY A 17 3.83 10.83 -16.65
N GLU A 18 4.39 9.64 -16.88
CA GLU A 18 3.62 8.46 -17.34
C GLU A 18 2.53 8.07 -16.31
N GLN A 19 2.84 8.17 -15.01
CA GLN A 19 1.86 7.89 -13.96
C GLN A 19 0.71 8.90 -13.98
N LEU A 20 1.01 10.19 -14.06
CA LEU A 20 -0.01 11.24 -14.13
C LEU A 20 -0.85 11.14 -15.40
N ASP A 21 -0.25 10.82 -16.55
CA ASP A 21 -0.98 10.56 -17.79
C ASP A 21 -2.00 9.43 -17.64
N SER A 22 -1.62 8.35 -16.95
CA SER A 22 -2.53 7.23 -16.67
C SER A 22 -3.67 7.60 -15.71
N ILE A 23 -3.46 8.59 -14.84
CA ILE A 23 -4.48 9.13 -13.93
C ILE A 23 -5.47 10.04 -14.68
N VAL A 24 -4.96 10.96 -15.51
CA VAL A 24 -5.83 11.91 -16.21
C VAL A 24 -6.61 11.27 -17.36
N SER A 25 -6.18 10.11 -17.84
CA SER A 25 -6.84 9.32 -18.90
C SER A 25 -7.83 8.27 -18.37
N GLN A 26 -8.20 8.29 -17.08
CA GLN A 26 -9.16 7.34 -16.53
C GLN A 26 -10.56 7.49 -17.20
N SER A 27 -11.22 6.35 -17.50
CA SER A 27 -12.59 6.31 -18.03
C SER A 27 -13.62 6.97 -17.11
N LEU A 28 -13.39 6.90 -15.80
CA LEU A 28 -14.12 7.64 -14.78
C LEU A 28 -13.21 8.74 -14.23
N SER A 29 -13.51 10.00 -14.59
CA SER A 29 -12.72 11.14 -14.12
C SER A 29 -12.73 11.26 -12.60
N PRO A 30 -11.56 11.50 -11.96
CA PRO A 30 -11.50 11.75 -10.53
C PRO A 30 -12.19 13.08 -10.17
N TYR A 31 -12.72 13.16 -8.97
CA TYR A 31 -13.24 14.41 -8.43
C TYR A 31 -12.11 15.40 -8.12
N GLU A 32 -11.01 14.92 -7.60
CA GLU A 32 -9.76 15.66 -7.36
C GLU A 32 -8.57 14.72 -7.30
N VAL A 33 -7.38 15.26 -7.54
CA VAL A 33 -6.09 14.61 -7.31
C VAL A 33 -5.31 15.43 -6.29
N ILE A 34 -4.99 14.83 -5.15
CA ILE A 34 -4.11 15.41 -4.13
C ILE A 34 -2.70 14.90 -4.43
N ALA A 35 -1.86 15.72 -5.04
CA ALA A 35 -0.48 15.42 -5.32
C ALA A 35 0.41 16.06 -4.26
N GLN A 36 1.11 15.24 -3.46
CA GLN A 36 1.92 15.75 -2.36
C GLN A 36 3.37 15.28 -2.46
N ASP A 37 4.28 16.25 -2.43
CA ASP A 37 5.71 16.04 -2.56
C ASP A 37 6.43 16.04 -1.20
N ASP A 38 7.32 15.07 -0.99
CA ASP A 38 8.08 14.84 0.25
C ASP A 38 9.45 15.55 0.26
N GLY A 39 9.55 16.68 -0.44
CA GLY A 39 10.78 17.47 -0.53
C GLY A 39 11.75 16.91 -1.56
N SER A 40 11.28 16.66 -2.77
CA SER A 40 12.10 16.24 -3.91
C SER A 40 13.15 17.28 -4.27
N SER A 41 14.31 16.83 -4.71
CA SER A 41 15.43 17.63 -5.19
C SER A 41 15.66 17.54 -6.70
N ASP A 42 14.89 16.69 -7.39
CA ASP A 42 14.88 16.55 -8.85
C ASP A 42 13.76 17.37 -9.51
N GLY A 43 13.39 17.09 -10.75
CA GLY A 43 12.32 17.78 -11.48
C GLY A 43 10.89 17.45 -11.04
N THR A 44 10.68 16.61 -10.02
CA THR A 44 9.35 16.11 -9.58
C THR A 44 8.36 17.24 -9.32
N TRP A 45 8.79 18.27 -8.55
CA TRP A 45 7.91 19.39 -8.19
C TRP A 45 7.42 20.16 -9.42
N ASN A 46 8.30 20.41 -10.40
CA ASN A 46 7.96 21.14 -11.62
C ASN A 46 6.95 20.35 -12.47
N ILE A 47 7.10 19.02 -12.56
CA ILE A 47 6.15 18.16 -13.26
C ILE A 47 4.78 18.23 -12.59
N LEU A 48 4.69 18.19 -11.25
CA LEU A 48 3.42 18.33 -10.54
C LEU A 48 2.73 19.66 -10.83
N LEU A 49 3.48 20.76 -10.83
CA LEU A 49 2.94 22.10 -11.14
C LEU A 49 2.43 22.20 -12.58
N GLU A 50 3.16 21.65 -13.55
CA GLU A 50 2.77 21.61 -14.95
C GLU A 50 1.44 20.86 -15.15
N TYR A 51 1.25 19.72 -14.46
CA TYR A 51 -0.02 18.99 -14.51
C TYR A 51 -1.15 19.75 -13.81
N ALA A 52 -0.88 20.42 -12.69
CA ALA A 52 -1.90 21.23 -12.00
C ALA A 52 -2.37 22.43 -12.83
N GLU A 53 -1.49 23.03 -13.63
CA GLU A 53 -1.86 24.09 -14.58
C GLU A 53 -2.78 23.57 -15.69
N ARG A 54 -2.51 22.37 -16.22
CA ARG A 54 -3.32 21.76 -17.28
C ARG A 54 -4.64 21.15 -16.78
N TYR A 55 -4.68 20.67 -15.53
CA TYR A 55 -5.81 19.96 -14.94
C TYR A 55 -6.23 20.58 -13.60
N PRO A 56 -7.20 21.51 -13.57
CA PRO A 56 -7.58 22.27 -12.36
C PRO A 56 -8.04 21.43 -11.15
N TYR A 57 -8.39 20.16 -11.38
CA TYR A 57 -8.71 19.23 -10.29
C TYR A 57 -7.48 18.59 -9.64
N ILE A 58 -6.27 18.82 -10.16
CA ILE A 58 -5.00 18.41 -9.54
C ILE A 58 -4.54 19.53 -8.61
N LYS A 59 -4.40 19.19 -7.33
CA LYS A 59 -3.98 20.11 -6.27
C LYS A 59 -2.63 19.67 -5.73
N VAL A 60 -1.62 20.52 -5.81
CA VAL A 60 -0.24 20.21 -5.44
C VAL A 60 0.10 20.77 -4.07
N TYR A 61 0.73 19.94 -3.23
CA TYR A 61 1.12 20.28 -1.88
C TYR A 61 2.54 19.80 -1.57
N LYS A 62 3.22 20.51 -0.67
CA LYS A 62 4.40 19.98 0.01
C LYS A 62 3.98 19.23 1.27
N ASN A 63 4.70 18.17 1.62
CA ASN A 63 4.49 17.50 2.90
C ASN A 63 4.73 18.50 4.03
N PRO A 64 3.74 18.73 4.93
CA PRO A 64 3.87 19.70 6.03
C PRO A 64 4.65 19.15 7.22
N LYS A 65 5.04 17.86 7.18
CA LYS A 65 5.70 17.13 8.25
C LYS A 65 7.14 16.78 7.88
N GLU A 66 7.85 16.15 8.82
CA GLU A 66 9.11 15.52 8.53
C GLU A 66 8.97 14.49 7.39
N ARG A 67 10.02 14.37 6.58
CA ARG A 67 10.07 13.43 5.47
C ARG A 67 9.76 12.00 5.94
N GLY A 68 8.99 11.29 5.16
CA GLY A 68 8.69 9.89 5.42
C GLY A 68 7.38 9.43 4.78
N ILE A 69 7.37 8.17 4.36
CA ILE A 69 6.25 7.57 3.61
C ILE A 69 4.92 7.77 4.35
N ASN A 70 4.86 7.39 5.63
CA ASN A 70 3.63 7.52 6.41
C ASN A 70 3.21 8.97 6.60
N ASN A 71 4.15 9.86 6.91
CA ASN A 71 3.87 11.29 7.08
C ASN A 71 3.34 11.90 5.78
N ASN A 72 3.93 11.54 4.65
CA ASN A 72 3.50 12.04 3.35
C ASN A 72 2.11 11.52 3.00
N PHE A 73 1.88 10.20 3.03
CA PHE A 73 0.58 9.64 2.67
C PHE A 73 -0.54 10.02 3.64
N PHE A 74 -0.37 9.92 4.95
CA PHE A 74 -1.46 10.25 5.89
C PHE A 74 -1.81 11.74 5.87
N SER A 75 -0.84 12.64 5.70
CA SER A 75 -1.15 14.07 5.56
C SER A 75 -1.85 14.40 4.24
N ALA A 76 -1.50 13.74 3.14
CA ALA A 76 -2.19 13.86 1.86
C ALA A 76 -3.61 13.28 1.91
N ILE A 77 -3.80 12.09 2.50
CA ILE A 77 -5.10 11.44 2.70
C ILE A 77 -6.05 12.35 3.50
N LYS A 78 -5.56 13.02 4.53
CA LYS A 78 -6.36 13.99 5.33
C LYS A 78 -6.89 15.18 4.51
N ARG A 79 -6.23 15.52 3.38
CA ARG A 79 -6.67 16.60 2.47
C ARG A 79 -7.78 16.16 1.52
N ALA A 80 -7.91 14.86 1.26
CA ALA A 80 -8.90 14.31 0.35
C ALA A 80 -10.33 14.59 0.85
N THR A 81 -11.19 15.12 -0.04
CA THR A 81 -12.57 15.52 0.30
C THR A 81 -13.63 14.59 -0.30
N GLY A 82 -13.25 13.69 -1.20
CA GLY A 82 -14.15 12.70 -1.80
C GLY A 82 -14.63 11.62 -0.84
N ASP A 83 -15.69 10.92 -1.23
CA ASP A 83 -16.27 9.80 -0.49
C ASP A 83 -15.35 8.56 -0.51
N LEU A 84 -14.65 8.39 -1.65
CA LEU A 84 -13.70 7.33 -1.92
C LEU A 84 -12.32 7.93 -2.15
N ILE A 85 -11.28 7.21 -1.71
CA ILE A 85 -9.88 7.59 -1.88
C ILE A 85 -9.14 6.45 -2.58
N ALA A 86 -8.54 6.76 -3.74
CA ALA A 86 -7.64 5.86 -4.47
C ALA A 86 -6.20 6.28 -4.22
N ILE A 87 -5.33 5.34 -3.94
CA ILE A 87 -3.91 5.60 -3.71
C ILE A 87 -3.09 5.33 -4.98
N SER A 88 -2.14 6.21 -5.23
CA SER A 88 -1.19 6.11 -6.31
C SER A 88 0.24 6.22 -5.81
N ASP A 89 1.09 5.29 -6.26
CA ASP A 89 2.54 5.47 -6.23
C ASP A 89 2.94 6.35 -7.43
N GLN A 90 4.16 6.89 -7.43
CA GLN A 90 4.61 7.90 -8.41
C GLN A 90 5.16 7.31 -9.72
N ASP A 91 5.33 5.99 -9.79
CA ASP A 91 6.20 5.31 -10.74
C ASP A 91 5.53 4.12 -11.45
N ASP A 92 4.23 3.94 -11.27
CA ASP A 92 3.43 2.88 -11.90
C ASP A 92 2.69 3.39 -13.15
N ILE A 93 1.81 2.55 -13.70
CA ILE A 93 0.83 2.93 -14.73
C ILE A 93 -0.51 2.31 -14.36
N TRP A 94 -1.55 3.12 -14.25
CA TRP A 94 -2.89 2.62 -13.98
C TRP A 94 -3.57 2.09 -15.25
N GLU A 95 -4.36 1.02 -15.11
CA GLU A 95 -5.29 0.63 -16.16
C GLU A 95 -6.38 1.70 -16.32
N SER A 96 -6.76 1.99 -17.56
CA SER A 96 -7.65 3.11 -17.89
C SER A 96 -9.03 3.06 -17.23
N ASN A 97 -9.47 1.91 -16.77
CA ASN A 97 -10.77 1.68 -16.13
C ASN A 97 -10.65 1.35 -14.62
N LYS A 98 -9.50 1.62 -13.99
CA LYS A 98 -9.26 1.29 -12.59
C LYS A 98 -10.31 1.89 -11.67
N LEU A 99 -10.55 3.21 -11.75
CA LEU A 99 -11.50 3.90 -10.89
C LEU A 99 -12.92 3.35 -11.06
N GLU A 100 -13.32 3.12 -12.30
CA GLU A 100 -14.64 2.59 -12.64
C GLU A 100 -14.85 1.19 -12.06
N ILE A 101 -13.91 0.26 -12.30
CA ILE A 101 -14.01 -1.12 -11.81
C ILE A 101 -14.03 -1.14 -10.29
N MET A 102 -13.11 -0.43 -9.64
CA MET A 102 -12.98 -0.50 -8.19
C MET A 102 -14.15 0.16 -7.47
N SER A 103 -14.66 1.29 -7.98
CA SER A 103 -15.81 1.98 -7.39
C SER A 103 -17.12 1.20 -7.52
N LYS A 104 -17.30 0.43 -8.62
CA LYS A 104 -18.43 -0.48 -8.78
C LYS A 104 -18.31 -1.73 -7.89
N SER A 105 -17.07 -2.19 -7.65
CA SER A 105 -16.83 -3.45 -6.93
C SER A 105 -16.79 -3.31 -5.41
N ILE A 106 -16.57 -2.11 -4.87
CA ILE A 106 -16.41 -1.91 -3.42
C ILE A 106 -17.66 -2.28 -2.63
N GLY A 107 -18.87 -2.13 -3.20
CA GLY A 107 -20.14 -2.42 -2.52
C GLY A 107 -20.20 -1.72 -1.15
N ASP A 108 -20.60 -2.45 -0.11
CA ASP A 108 -20.66 -1.96 1.28
C ASP A 108 -19.33 -2.08 2.03
N ASN A 109 -18.28 -2.55 1.37
CA ASN A 109 -16.96 -2.67 1.99
C ASN A 109 -16.31 -1.30 2.21
N LEU A 110 -15.39 -1.25 3.19
CA LEU A 110 -14.56 -0.07 3.45
C LEU A 110 -13.37 0.03 2.50
N MET A 111 -12.90 -1.11 1.97
CA MET A 111 -11.75 -1.14 1.07
C MET A 111 -11.96 -2.17 -0.04
N CYS A 112 -11.61 -1.76 -1.26
CA CYS A 112 -11.46 -2.61 -2.42
C CYS A 112 -10.00 -2.68 -2.82
N VAL A 113 -9.48 -3.88 -3.07
CA VAL A 113 -8.10 -4.12 -3.50
C VAL A 113 -8.11 -4.88 -4.81
N GLY A 114 -7.49 -4.30 -5.83
CA GLY A 114 -7.25 -4.95 -7.12
C GLY A 114 -5.91 -5.69 -7.16
N ARG A 115 -5.49 -6.11 -8.36
CA ARG A 115 -4.20 -6.75 -8.63
C ARG A 115 -3.29 -5.84 -9.42
N SER A 116 -2.00 -6.02 -9.25
CA SER A 116 -0.99 -5.43 -10.14
C SER A 116 -0.26 -6.52 -10.94
N VAL A 117 0.21 -6.13 -12.13
CA VAL A 117 1.17 -6.92 -12.89
C VAL A 117 2.49 -6.17 -12.96
N PRO A 118 3.62 -6.82 -12.71
CA PRO A 118 4.90 -6.17 -12.81
C PRO A 118 5.32 -6.02 -14.27
N PHE A 119 5.99 -4.88 -14.57
CA PHE A 119 6.69 -4.68 -15.82
C PHE A 119 8.05 -4.03 -15.56
N TYR A 120 8.97 -4.15 -16.53
CA TYR A 120 10.32 -3.64 -16.40
C TYR A 120 10.56 -2.37 -17.19
N CYS A 121 11.41 -1.49 -16.67
CA CYS A 121 12.15 -0.57 -17.52
C CYS A 121 13.07 -1.38 -18.44
N LYS A 122 13.20 -0.96 -19.70
CA LYS A 122 14.06 -1.64 -20.70
C LYS A 122 15.51 -1.83 -20.22
N GLU A 123 15.94 -0.99 -19.31
CA GLU A 123 17.31 -0.93 -18.75
C GLU A 123 17.55 -1.96 -17.62
N ASP A 124 16.48 -2.47 -16.98
CA ASP A 124 16.54 -3.28 -15.75
C ASP A 124 16.08 -4.72 -15.95
N LYS A 125 16.43 -5.35 -17.06
CA LYS A 125 15.98 -6.72 -17.44
C LYS A 125 16.30 -7.86 -16.44
N ASN A 126 17.10 -7.56 -15.41
CA ASN A 126 17.56 -8.56 -14.43
C ASN A 126 16.83 -8.51 -13.08
N ILE A 127 15.78 -7.71 -12.97
CA ILE A 127 14.98 -7.62 -11.74
C ILE A 127 13.94 -8.72 -11.77
N SER A 128 13.85 -9.47 -10.69
CA SER A 128 12.89 -10.54 -10.59
C SER A 128 11.47 -10.07 -10.37
N ILE A 129 10.53 -10.76 -10.98
CA ILE A 129 9.11 -10.52 -10.88
C ILE A 129 8.53 -11.36 -9.75
N HIS A 130 7.96 -10.72 -8.73
CA HIS A 130 7.04 -11.38 -7.82
C HIS A 130 5.61 -11.13 -8.29
N TYR A 131 4.95 -12.18 -8.75
CA TYR A 131 3.52 -12.11 -9.00
C TYR A 131 2.77 -11.93 -7.69
N ASP A 132 1.74 -11.10 -7.73
CA ASP A 132 0.78 -11.02 -6.64
C ASP A 132 0.02 -12.35 -6.52
N SER A 133 0.50 -13.22 -5.63
CA SER A 133 -0.08 -14.55 -5.37
C SER A 133 -1.14 -14.52 -4.27
N ARG A 134 -1.59 -13.33 -3.84
CA ARG A 134 -2.59 -13.21 -2.77
C ARG A 134 -3.89 -13.88 -3.18
N LYS A 135 -4.32 -14.83 -2.36
CA LYS A 135 -5.63 -15.44 -2.53
C LYS A 135 -6.72 -14.48 -2.02
N PRO A 136 -7.84 -14.36 -2.75
CA PRO A 136 -9.02 -13.66 -2.26
C PRO A 136 -9.45 -14.20 -0.88
N ASN A 137 -9.98 -13.34 -0.02
CA ASN A 137 -10.69 -13.70 1.22
C ASN A 137 -9.90 -14.32 2.38
N CYS A 138 -8.58 -14.17 2.47
CA CYS A 138 -7.83 -14.62 3.63
C CYS A 138 -7.58 -13.47 4.62
N ASN A 139 -8.60 -13.05 5.37
CA ASN A 139 -8.51 -11.91 6.28
C ASN A 139 -7.53 -12.11 7.43
N ILE A 140 -7.42 -13.33 7.99
CA ILE A 140 -6.42 -13.63 9.04
C ILE A 140 -5.01 -13.38 8.51
N ILE A 141 -4.66 -13.92 7.33
CA ILE A 141 -3.34 -13.71 6.74
C ILE A 141 -3.08 -12.23 6.47
N ARG A 142 -4.09 -11.47 6.06
CA ARG A 142 -3.95 -10.03 5.86
C ARG A 142 -3.67 -9.29 7.16
N MET A 143 -4.38 -9.61 8.24
CA MET A 143 -4.12 -9.01 9.53
C MET A 143 -2.73 -9.37 10.07
N MET A 144 -2.27 -10.61 9.86
CA MET A 144 -0.98 -11.07 10.37
C MET A 144 0.20 -10.57 9.54
N TYR A 145 0.11 -10.65 8.22
CA TYR A 145 1.25 -10.42 7.32
C TYR A 145 1.07 -9.25 6.37
N ALA A 146 -0.13 -8.71 6.28
CA ALA A 146 -0.64 -7.68 5.40
C ALA A 146 0.28 -7.28 4.25
N SER A 147 -0.07 -7.69 3.09
CA SER A 147 0.51 -7.15 1.88
C SER A 147 -0.63 -6.71 0.97
N MET A 148 -1.10 -5.50 1.20
CA MET A 148 -2.05 -4.83 0.33
C MET A 148 -1.35 -3.60 -0.21
N PRO A 149 -0.77 -3.67 -1.43
CA PRO A 149 -0.05 -2.55 -1.99
C PRO A 149 -0.97 -1.35 -2.12
N GLY A 150 -0.56 -0.22 -1.58
CA GLY A 150 -1.33 1.01 -1.60
C GLY A 150 -1.82 1.36 -2.99
N HIS A 151 -0.96 1.23 -4.01
CA HIS A 151 -1.28 1.53 -5.41
C HIS A 151 -2.44 0.70 -5.99
N CYS A 152 -2.80 -0.43 -5.36
CA CYS A 152 -3.93 -1.26 -5.78
C CYS A 152 -5.21 -0.99 -4.99
N THR A 153 -5.26 0.01 -4.11
CA THR A 153 -6.37 0.23 -3.18
C THR A 153 -7.29 1.37 -3.59
N LEU A 154 -8.57 1.18 -3.31
CA LEU A 154 -9.60 2.20 -3.23
C LEU A 154 -10.36 1.98 -1.92
N PHE A 155 -10.52 3.00 -1.10
CA PHE A 155 -11.21 2.86 0.18
C PHE A 155 -12.17 4.01 0.45
N ARG A 156 -13.18 3.74 1.29
CA ARG A 156 -14.11 4.77 1.77
C ARG A 156 -13.39 5.67 2.78
N LYS A 157 -13.59 6.98 2.68
CA LYS A 157 -13.06 7.94 3.66
C LYS A 157 -13.47 7.58 5.09
N GLU A 158 -14.63 6.98 5.26
CA GLU A 158 -15.13 6.42 6.53
C GLU A 158 -14.09 5.52 7.23
N LEU A 159 -13.25 4.78 6.50
CA LEU A 159 -12.21 3.92 7.08
C LEU A 159 -11.31 4.66 8.07
N LEU A 160 -11.06 5.94 7.82
CA LEU A 160 -10.19 6.75 8.68
C LEU A 160 -10.77 6.98 10.08
N THR A 161 -12.09 6.89 10.24
CA THR A 161 -12.75 7.07 11.55
C THR A 161 -12.49 5.93 12.53
N PHE A 162 -12.07 4.77 12.02
CA PHE A 162 -11.71 3.59 12.81
C PHE A 162 -10.24 3.59 13.24
N LEU A 163 -9.43 4.50 12.73
CA LEU A 163 -8.04 4.62 13.16
C LEU A 163 -7.94 5.31 14.53
N PRO A 164 -6.93 4.95 15.36
CA PRO A 164 -6.67 5.66 16.61
C PRO A 164 -6.47 7.15 16.39
N LYS A 165 -7.03 8.01 17.22
CA LYS A 165 -6.84 9.47 17.15
C LYS A 165 -5.37 9.86 17.25
N ASN A 166 -4.58 9.11 18.02
CA ASN A 166 -3.14 9.28 18.23
C ASN A 166 -2.30 8.30 17.39
N LEU A 167 -2.74 7.95 16.19
CA LEU A 167 -2.09 6.96 15.32
C LEU A 167 -0.58 7.19 15.18
N GLU A 168 -0.15 8.44 15.06
CA GLU A 168 1.26 8.80 14.87
C GLU A 168 2.14 8.43 16.08
N SER A 169 1.54 8.34 17.27
CA SER A 169 2.21 7.88 18.51
C SER A 169 2.16 6.36 18.70
N CYS A 170 1.41 5.64 17.87
CA CYS A 170 1.33 4.19 17.94
C CYS A 170 2.58 3.55 17.33
N SER A 171 3.10 2.50 17.95
CA SER A 171 4.28 1.78 17.45
C SER A 171 4.10 1.21 16.03
N ILE A 172 2.87 0.94 15.61
CA ILE A 172 2.58 0.49 14.24
C ILE A 172 2.99 1.53 13.19
N TYR A 173 2.87 2.83 13.50
CA TYR A 173 3.17 3.92 12.58
C TYR A 173 4.64 3.99 12.15
N THR A 174 5.54 3.65 13.06
CA THR A 174 6.99 3.58 12.76
C THR A 174 7.45 2.20 12.32
N HIS A 175 6.63 1.17 12.53
CA HIS A 175 6.98 -0.22 12.23
C HIS A 175 6.60 -0.67 10.82
N THR A 176 5.56 -0.08 10.23
CA THR A 176 5.05 -0.47 8.92
C THR A 176 4.52 0.73 8.14
N TRP A 177 4.08 0.53 6.90
CA TRP A 177 3.60 1.57 6.01
C TRP A 177 2.08 1.76 6.11
N TYR A 178 1.62 2.91 5.64
CA TYR A 178 0.22 3.36 5.65
C TYR A 178 -0.76 2.33 5.05
N ASP A 179 -0.37 1.66 3.98
CA ASP A 179 -1.19 0.68 3.28
C ASP A 179 -1.47 -0.56 4.14
N VAL A 180 -0.48 -0.99 4.93
CA VAL A 180 -0.63 -2.07 5.92
C VAL A 180 -1.59 -1.63 7.02
N ILE A 181 -1.46 -0.41 7.54
CA ILE A 181 -2.32 0.13 8.60
C ILE A 181 -3.78 0.19 8.14
N LEU A 182 -4.03 0.78 6.95
CA LEU A 182 -5.37 0.88 6.37
C LEU A 182 -5.97 -0.49 6.07
N GLY A 183 -5.18 -1.36 5.46
CA GLY A 183 -5.63 -2.70 5.09
C GLY A 183 -5.92 -3.59 6.29
N GLN A 184 -5.12 -3.54 7.36
CA GLN A 184 -5.39 -4.25 8.60
C GLN A 184 -6.68 -3.76 9.25
N THR A 185 -6.92 -2.44 9.25
CA THR A 185 -8.15 -1.87 9.80
C THR A 185 -9.38 -2.38 9.05
N ALA A 186 -9.38 -2.33 7.72
CA ALA A 186 -10.49 -2.83 6.92
C ALA A 186 -10.70 -4.35 7.07
N ALA A 187 -9.61 -5.12 7.17
CA ALA A 187 -9.67 -6.56 7.38
C ALA A 187 -10.19 -6.94 8.78
N ALA A 188 -9.80 -6.19 9.83
CA ALA A 188 -10.29 -6.38 11.19
C ALA A 188 -11.80 -6.15 11.31
N LEU A 189 -12.33 -5.21 10.54
CA LEU A 189 -13.76 -4.91 10.45
C LEU A 189 -14.51 -5.85 9.49
N ASN A 190 -13.83 -6.82 8.89
CA ASN A 190 -14.36 -7.72 7.86
C ASN A 190 -15.04 -6.99 6.69
N ARG A 191 -14.57 -5.76 6.38
CA ARG A 191 -15.12 -4.88 5.34
C ARG A 191 -14.09 -4.58 4.26
N ILE A 192 -13.44 -5.64 3.75
CA ILE A 192 -12.45 -5.56 2.66
C ILE A 192 -12.80 -6.59 1.58
N ILE A 193 -12.76 -6.16 0.33
CA ILE A 193 -12.96 -7.03 -0.83
C ILE A 193 -11.71 -7.03 -1.71
N LEU A 194 -11.29 -8.23 -2.17
CA LEU A 194 -10.32 -8.39 -3.23
C LEU A 194 -11.03 -8.71 -4.53
N ILE A 195 -10.70 -7.99 -5.56
CA ILE A 195 -11.18 -8.25 -6.91
C ILE A 195 -10.06 -8.87 -7.76
N ASP A 196 -10.41 -9.89 -8.55
CA ASP A 196 -9.49 -10.52 -9.48
C ASP A 196 -9.43 -9.74 -10.81
N LYS A 197 -9.07 -8.46 -10.70
CA LYS A 197 -8.88 -7.55 -11.82
C LYS A 197 -7.52 -6.88 -11.71
N ILE A 198 -6.77 -6.87 -12.79
CA ILE A 198 -5.55 -6.08 -12.90
C ILE A 198 -5.99 -4.61 -13.02
N VAL A 199 -5.48 -3.78 -12.12
CA VAL A 199 -5.80 -2.35 -12.05
C VAL A 199 -4.55 -1.46 -12.16
N VAL A 200 -3.36 -2.06 -12.02
CA VAL A 200 -2.07 -1.35 -12.07
C VAL A 200 -1.04 -2.21 -12.78
N LYS A 201 -0.24 -1.60 -13.64
CA LYS A 201 1.05 -2.10 -14.10
C LYS A 201 2.12 -1.54 -13.17
N GLN A 202 2.70 -2.40 -12.33
CA GLN A 202 3.69 -2.02 -11.35
C GLN A 202 5.09 -2.00 -11.98
N ARG A 203 5.72 -0.83 -11.95
CA ARG A 203 7.07 -0.68 -12.49
C ARG A 203 8.11 -1.28 -11.54
N ARG A 204 9.04 -2.05 -12.11
CA ARG A 204 10.16 -2.64 -11.37
C ARG A 204 11.47 -2.05 -11.88
N TYR A 205 12.20 -1.40 -10.96
CA TYR A 205 13.51 -0.80 -11.22
C TYR A 205 14.35 -0.75 -9.94
N GLN A 206 15.64 -0.57 -10.05
CA GLN A 206 16.59 -0.70 -8.94
C GLN A 206 16.43 0.38 -7.85
N GLY A 207 15.88 1.53 -8.17
CA GLY A 207 15.67 2.66 -7.24
C GLY A 207 14.30 2.69 -6.55
N ALA A 208 13.42 1.71 -6.80
CA ALA A 208 12.10 1.68 -6.18
C ALA A 208 12.18 1.46 -4.66
N ALA A 209 11.33 2.13 -3.88
CA ALA A 209 11.30 1.98 -2.42
C ALA A 209 11.05 0.53 -1.96
N SER A 210 10.29 -0.23 -2.75
CA SER A 210 10.02 -1.65 -2.52
C SER A 210 11.12 -2.58 -3.04
N TYR A 211 12.18 -2.05 -3.67
CA TYR A 211 13.27 -2.86 -4.19
C TYR A 211 14.17 -3.36 -3.07
N SER A 212 14.36 -4.66 -3.00
CA SER A 212 15.31 -5.28 -2.09
C SER A 212 16.40 -6.02 -2.87
N ALA A 213 17.67 -5.71 -2.59
CA ALA A 213 18.80 -6.46 -3.15
C ALA A 213 18.77 -7.96 -2.78
N TYR A 214 18.02 -8.33 -1.73
CA TYR A 214 17.75 -9.72 -1.35
C TYR A 214 16.88 -10.45 -2.37
N ASP A 215 16.08 -9.74 -3.16
CA ASP A 215 15.22 -10.36 -4.18
C ASP A 215 16.02 -11.11 -5.24
N LYS A 216 17.21 -10.64 -5.60
CA LYS A 216 18.12 -11.36 -6.52
C LYS A 216 18.58 -12.73 -5.99
N LYS A 217 18.81 -12.86 -4.67
CA LYS A 217 19.22 -14.13 -4.04
C LYS A 217 18.02 -15.07 -3.81
N ARG A 218 16.87 -14.52 -3.46
CA ARG A 218 15.66 -15.26 -3.15
C ARG A 218 15.11 -16.03 -4.35
N ILE A 219 15.23 -15.50 -5.56
CA ILE A 219 14.67 -16.12 -6.77
C ILE A 219 15.54 -17.23 -7.32
N ARG A 220 16.85 -17.14 -7.23
CA ARG A 220 17.70 -18.28 -7.54
C ARG A 220 17.44 -19.47 -6.61
N SER A 221 16.92 -19.23 -5.40
CA SER A 221 16.63 -20.26 -4.41
C SER A 221 15.17 -20.72 -4.40
N ALA A 222 14.20 -19.88 -4.83
CA ALA A 222 12.77 -20.19 -4.79
C ALA A 222 12.34 -21.26 -5.82
N ASN A 223 13.14 -21.53 -6.83
CA ASN A 223 12.90 -22.63 -7.76
C ASN A 223 13.13 -24.02 -7.14
N ASN A 224 13.54 -24.09 -5.88
CA ASN A 224 13.73 -25.34 -5.16
C ASN A 224 13.15 -25.22 -3.74
N ALA A 225 12.02 -25.91 -3.47
CA ALA A 225 11.35 -25.92 -2.17
C ALA A 225 12.30 -26.33 -1.02
N LEU A 226 13.26 -27.23 -1.28
CA LEU A 226 14.28 -27.65 -0.32
C LEU A 226 15.24 -26.51 0.06
N SER A 227 15.55 -25.60 -0.86
CA SER A 227 16.41 -24.44 -0.54
C SER A 227 15.69 -23.39 0.31
N MET A 228 14.35 -23.26 0.16
CA MET A 228 13.52 -22.41 1.01
C MET A 228 13.47 -22.92 2.46
N ILE A 229 13.32 -24.23 2.63
CA ILE A 229 13.36 -24.90 3.96
C ILE A 229 14.74 -24.71 4.59
N GLY A 230 15.82 -24.97 3.84
CA GLY A 230 17.20 -24.78 4.30
C GLY A 230 17.52 -23.32 4.66
N PHE A 231 16.97 -22.35 3.93
CA PHE A 231 17.07 -20.93 4.25
C PHE A 231 16.31 -20.61 5.55
N GLY A 232 15.08 -21.10 5.70
CA GLY A 232 14.26 -20.93 6.90
C GLY A 232 14.97 -21.47 8.15
N ILE A 233 15.51 -22.67 8.10
CA ILE A 233 16.25 -23.29 9.21
C ILE A 233 17.51 -22.49 9.55
N ARG A 234 18.32 -22.11 8.55
CA ARG A 234 19.59 -21.38 8.75
C ARG A 234 19.42 -19.99 9.36
N TYR A 235 18.34 -19.31 9.02
CA TYR A 235 18.06 -17.94 9.47
C TYR A 235 17.00 -17.86 10.57
N TYR A 236 16.45 -18.99 11.01
CA TYR A 236 15.39 -19.08 12.02
C TYR A 236 15.69 -18.25 13.26
N HIS A 237 16.88 -18.40 13.85
CA HIS A 237 17.28 -17.66 15.05
C HIS A 237 17.36 -16.13 14.84
N LYS A 238 17.61 -15.67 13.62
CA LYS A 238 17.66 -14.25 13.29
C LYS A 238 16.27 -13.68 12.98
N ILE A 239 15.43 -14.48 12.38
CA ILE A 239 14.08 -14.07 11.93
C ILE A 239 13.08 -14.13 13.08
N LYS A 240 13.21 -15.10 13.96
CA LYS A 240 12.31 -15.35 15.08
C LYS A 240 12.06 -14.11 15.97
N PRO A 241 13.08 -13.40 16.50
CA PRO A 241 12.86 -12.19 17.31
C PRO A 241 12.19 -11.05 16.53
N LEU A 242 12.53 -10.93 15.23
CA LEU A 242 11.91 -9.93 14.36
C LEU A 242 10.42 -10.22 14.13
N MET A 243 10.06 -11.48 13.96
CA MET A 243 8.66 -11.91 13.82
C MET A 243 7.89 -11.73 15.12
N ALA A 244 8.50 -12.04 16.29
CA ALA A 244 7.88 -11.77 17.59
C ALA A 244 7.52 -10.30 17.77
N LYS A 245 8.46 -9.40 17.49
CA LYS A 245 8.23 -7.95 17.52
C LYS A 245 7.14 -7.54 16.52
N HIS A 246 7.18 -8.08 15.31
CA HIS A 246 6.19 -7.81 14.27
C HIS A 246 4.76 -8.16 14.72
N PHE A 247 4.57 -9.35 15.29
CA PHE A 247 3.26 -9.79 15.78
C PHE A 247 2.82 -8.97 17.01
N ALA A 248 3.70 -8.68 17.93
CA ALA A 248 3.38 -7.85 19.10
C ALA A 248 2.89 -6.45 18.70
N VAL A 249 3.57 -5.79 17.78
CA VAL A 249 3.18 -4.46 17.29
C VAL A 249 1.82 -4.50 16.58
N ARG A 250 1.60 -5.50 15.73
CA ARG A 250 0.33 -5.66 15.01
C ARG A 250 -0.83 -6.01 15.94
N ALA A 251 -0.64 -6.93 16.86
CA ALA A 251 -1.66 -7.27 17.86
C ALA A 251 -2.02 -6.04 18.72
N GLY A 252 -1.03 -5.28 19.15
CA GLY A 252 -1.23 -4.03 19.89
C GLY A 252 -2.06 -3.00 19.10
N PHE A 253 -1.76 -2.82 17.83
CA PHE A 253 -2.54 -1.94 16.95
C PHE A 253 -3.97 -2.46 16.75
N LEU A 254 -4.14 -3.72 16.42
CA LEU A 254 -5.46 -4.30 16.19
C LEU A 254 -6.38 -4.16 17.41
N LYS A 255 -5.85 -4.30 18.64
CA LYS A 255 -6.62 -4.09 19.87
C LYS A 255 -7.21 -2.68 20.00
N THR A 256 -6.73 -1.72 19.21
CA THR A 256 -7.31 -0.35 19.17
C THR A 256 -8.49 -0.23 18.18
N ILE A 257 -8.71 -1.21 17.33
CA ILE A 257 -9.77 -1.19 16.33
C ILE A 257 -11.08 -1.70 16.96
N PRO A 258 -12.20 -0.96 16.87
CA PRO A 258 -13.47 -1.35 17.47
C PRO A 258 -14.16 -2.42 16.63
N SER A 259 -13.70 -3.67 16.68
CA SER A 259 -14.26 -4.81 15.95
C SER A 259 -14.78 -5.89 16.89
N GLU A 260 -15.99 -6.38 16.62
CA GLU A 260 -16.58 -7.53 17.28
C GLU A 260 -16.46 -8.84 16.47
N GLU A 261 -15.87 -8.77 15.28
CA GLU A 261 -15.69 -9.90 14.39
C GLU A 261 -14.89 -11.04 15.03
N ARG A 262 -15.40 -12.27 14.94
CA ARG A 262 -14.73 -13.46 15.48
C ARG A 262 -13.33 -13.64 14.89
N ILE A 263 -13.21 -13.45 13.57
CA ILE A 263 -11.93 -13.59 12.85
C ILE A 263 -10.86 -12.60 13.34
N TYR A 264 -11.27 -11.40 13.74
CA TYR A 264 -10.40 -10.39 14.34
C TYR A 264 -9.91 -10.85 15.72
N LYS A 265 -10.82 -11.35 16.59
CA LYS A 265 -10.48 -11.84 17.94
C LYS A 265 -9.52 -13.04 17.86
N ASP A 266 -9.74 -13.95 16.92
CA ASP A 266 -8.88 -15.12 16.70
C ASP A 266 -7.50 -14.72 16.14
N ALA A 267 -7.43 -13.72 15.24
CA ALA A 267 -6.17 -13.20 14.74
C ALA A 267 -5.31 -12.57 15.85
N ILE A 268 -5.91 -11.80 16.75
CA ILE A 268 -5.20 -11.21 17.91
C ILE A 268 -4.64 -12.31 18.81
N LYS A 269 -5.45 -13.31 19.16
CA LYS A 269 -5.00 -14.44 20.00
C LYS A 269 -3.80 -15.15 19.38
N LEU A 270 -3.87 -15.40 18.06
CA LEU A 270 -2.78 -16.05 17.35
C LEU A 270 -1.51 -15.19 17.35
N MET A 271 -1.61 -13.89 17.09
CA MET A 271 -0.45 -12.99 17.12
C MET A 271 0.13 -12.83 18.51
N ASP A 272 -0.70 -12.75 19.57
CA ASP A 272 -0.23 -12.72 20.96
C ASP A 272 0.51 -14.01 21.32
N TYR A 273 0.03 -15.16 20.86
CA TYR A 273 0.72 -16.45 21.04
C TYR A 273 2.07 -16.46 20.31
N GLU A 274 2.10 -16.14 19.02
CA GLU A 274 3.32 -16.10 18.20
C GLU A 274 4.34 -15.09 18.74
N SER A 275 3.89 -13.95 19.27
CA SER A 275 4.79 -12.95 19.86
C SER A 275 5.51 -13.46 21.11
N LYS A 276 4.90 -14.35 21.89
CA LYS A 276 5.46 -14.93 23.11
C LYS A 276 6.30 -16.18 22.84
N THR A 277 5.87 -17.04 21.93
CA THR A 277 6.55 -18.29 21.60
C THR A 277 7.76 -18.11 20.70
N SER A 278 7.85 -16.95 20.07
CA SER A 278 8.98 -16.56 19.23
C SER A 278 10.16 -15.95 20.03
N ILE A 279 10.06 -15.83 21.34
CA ILE A 279 11.14 -15.48 22.26
C ILE A 279 11.77 -16.78 22.75
#